data_d00bb3df0301a6585faf339388f24611
#
_entry.id   d00bb3df0301a6585faf339388f24611
#
_cell.length_a   1.000
_cell.length_b   1.000
_cell.length_c   1.000
_cell.angle_alpha   90.00
_cell.angle_beta   90.00
_cell.angle_gamma   90.00
#
_symmetry.space_group_name_H-M   'P 1'
#
loop_
_entity.id
_entity.type
_entity.pdbx_description
1 polymer ?
#
loop_
_entity_poly.entity_id
_entity_poly.type
_entity_poly.pdbx_seq_one_letter_code
_entity_poly.pdbx_strand_id
1 'polypeptide(L)'
;MNQMPGVCLPPSGPGFTDKQGQYLAFIHAYTLVLGRPPAEADMRRHFDVTAPSVHQMVMTLEKAGLISRTPGAARSIQLLVPPEVLPILR
;
A
#
# COMPACT_ATOMS: atom_id res chain seq x y z
N MET A 1 -3.19 -15.67 -25.64
CA MET A 1 -2.74 -15.44 -25.71
C MET A 1 -2.39 -15.01 -25.21
N ASN A 2 -2.56 -15.13 -25.16
CA ASN A 2 -2.08 -14.70 -24.95
C ASN A 2 -1.85 -14.23 -24.48
N GLN A 3 -2.08 -14.27 -24.52
CA GLN A 3 -1.74 -13.90 -24.34
C GLN A 3 -1.49 -13.50 -23.91
N MET A 4 -1.68 -13.55 -24.12
CA MET A 4 -1.38 -13.21 -23.93
C MET A 4 -1.19 -12.82 -23.45
N PRO A 5 -1.18 -12.92 -23.62
CA PRO A 5 -1.00 -12.54 -23.14
C PRO A 5 -0.92 -12.09 -22.37
N GLY A 6 -0.92 -11.99 -22.53
CA GLY A 6 -0.87 -11.53 -22.01
C GLY A 6 -0.94 -11.21 -21.12
N VAL A 7 -1.00 -11.24 -21.13
CA VAL A 7 -1.08 -11.05 -20.47
C VAL A 7 -0.91 -10.74 -19.62
N CYS A 8 -0.95 -10.66 -19.75
CA CYS A 8 -0.81 -10.45 -19.08
C CYS A 8 -0.66 -10.16 -18.19
N LEU A 9 -0.68 -10.17 -18.06
CA LEU A 9 -0.62 -10.02 -17.34
C LEU A 9 -0.28 -9.77 -16.50
N PRO A 10 -0.25 -9.60 -16.40
CA PRO A 10 -0.10 -9.45 -15.56
C PRO A 10 -0.01 -9.47 -14.81
N PRO A 11 0.25 -9.22 -14.94
CA PRO A 11 0.18 -9.29 -14.14
C PRO A 11 -0.16 -9.09 -13.48
N SER A 12 0.06 -8.97 -13.76
CA SER A 12 -0.36 -8.86 -12.91
C SER A 12 -1.09 -8.47 -12.05
N GLY A 13 -1.39 -8.14 -12.52
CA GLY A 13 -2.31 -8.32 -11.44
C GLY A 13 -2.95 -7.14 -10.89
N PRO A 14 -2.78 -6.87 -9.60
CA PRO A 14 -3.55 -5.85 -8.88
C PRO A 14 -3.16 -4.42 -9.20
N GLY A 15 -2.21 -4.18 -10.07
CA GLY A 15 -1.89 -2.83 -10.53
C GLY A 15 -0.96 -2.06 -9.62
N PHE A 16 -0.17 -2.73 -8.81
CA PHE A 16 0.84 -2.06 -7.99
C PHE A 16 2.17 -2.82 -8.03
N THR A 17 3.25 -2.11 -7.72
CA THR A 17 4.58 -2.70 -7.69
C THR A 17 4.77 -3.53 -6.41
N ASP A 18 5.86 -4.33 -6.38
CA ASP A 18 6.19 -5.10 -5.19
C ASP A 18 6.33 -4.20 -3.96
N LYS A 19 7.04 -3.09 -4.10
CA LYS A 19 7.23 -2.18 -2.98
C LYS A 19 5.93 -1.55 -2.54
N GLN A 20 5.09 -1.13 -3.49
CA GLN A 20 3.76 -0.62 -3.16
C GLN A 20 2.93 -1.67 -2.44
N GLY A 21 3.01 -2.92 -2.91
CA GLY A 21 2.31 -4.02 -2.26
C GLY A 21 2.75 -4.22 -0.82
N GLN A 22 4.06 -4.06 -0.54
CA GLN A 22 4.55 -4.18 0.83
C GLN A 22 4.00 -3.07 1.73
N TYR A 23 3.90 -1.84 1.23
CA TYR A 23 3.28 -0.77 1.99
C TYR A 23 1.81 -1.05 2.27
N LEU A 24 1.09 -1.53 1.26
CA LEU A 24 -0.33 -1.87 1.42
C LEU A 24 -0.50 -3.02 2.43
N ALA A 25 0.35 -4.03 2.35
CA ALA A 25 0.30 -5.15 3.29
C ALA A 25 0.59 -4.70 4.71
N PHE A 26 1.53 -3.75 4.90
CA PHE A 26 1.81 -3.20 6.22
C PHE A 26 0.60 -2.45 6.77
N ILE A 27 -0.05 -1.63 5.94
CA ILE A 27 -1.25 -0.90 6.36
C ILE A 27 -2.32 -1.87 6.83
N HIS A 28 -2.54 -2.95 6.07
CA HIS A 28 -3.53 -3.95 6.41
C HIS A 28 -3.18 -4.65 7.74
N ALA A 29 -1.96 -5.13 7.87
CA ALA A 29 -1.52 -5.85 9.06
C ALA A 29 -1.58 -4.96 10.30
N TYR A 30 -1.12 -3.72 10.18
CA TYR A 30 -1.14 -2.76 11.29
C TYR A 30 -2.56 -2.51 11.76
N THR A 31 -3.46 -2.24 10.81
CA THR A 31 -4.86 -1.98 11.13
C THR A 31 -5.52 -3.20 11.78
N LEU A 32 -5.21 -4.38 11.28
CA LEU A 32 -5.78 -5.62 11.79
C LEU A 32 -5.34 -5.88 13.23
N VAL A 33 -4.06 -5.67 13.53
CA VAL A 33 -3.50 -5.98 14.85
C VAL A 33 -3.80 -4.89 15.87
N LEU A 34 -3.69 -3.62 15.47
CA LEU A 34 -3.78 -2.49 16.40
C LEU A 34 -5.13 -1.79 16.37
N GLY A 35 -6.01 -2.14 15.44
CA GLY A 35 -7.35 -1.58 15.38
C GLY A 35 -7.42 -0.16 14.86
N ARG A 36 -6.34 0.35 14.28
CA ARG A 36 -6.29 1.70 13.72
C ARG A 36 -5.24 1.75 12.61
N PRO A 37 -5.40 2.67 11.63
CA PRO A 37 -4.42 2.78 10.56
C PRO A 37 -3.05 3.26 11.07
N PRO A 38 -1.96 2.93 10.38
CA PRO A 38 -0.65 3.45 10.74
C PRO A 38 -0.50 4.91 10.35
N ALA A 39 0.39 5.61 11.06
CA ALA A 39 0.85 6.93 10.64
C ALA A 39 2.08 6.77 9.73
N GLU A 40 2.47 7.86 9.06
CA GLU A 40 3.67 7.82 8.23
C GLU A 40 4.91 7.48 9.05
N ALA A 41 4.97 7.92 10.31
CA ALA A 41 6.08 7.60 11.18
C ALA A 41 6.20 6.10 11.44
N ASP A 42 5.09 5.39 11.52
CA ASP A 42 5.10 3.95 11.72
C ASP A 42 5.68 3.26 10.49
N MET A 43 5.31 3.72 9.29
CA MET A 43 5.84 3.17 8.05
C MET A 43 7.33 3.48 7.89
N ARG A 44 7.74 4.68 8.29
CA ARG A 44 9.16 5.06 8.24
C ARG A 44 9.99 4.11 9.07
N ARG A 45 9.52 3.78 10.27
CA ARG A 45 10.24 2.86 11.16
C ARG A 45 10.28 1.44 10.62
N HIS A 46 9.14 0.97 10.13
CA HIS A 46 9.05 -0.41 9.63
C HIS A 46 9.93 -0.63 8.40
N PHE A 47 9.89 0.30 7.46
CA PHE A 47 10.62 0.16 6.20
C PHE A 47 12.03 0.74 6.26
N ASP A 48 12.39 1.39 7.36
CA ASP A 48 13.71 2.01 7.56
C ASP A 48 14.04 2.96 6.41
N VAL A 49 13.14 3.89 6.15
CA VAL A 49 13.29 4.88 5.09
C VAL A 49 13.07 6.27 5.66
N THR A 50 13.37 7.30 4.85
CA THR A 50 13.23 8.69 5.28
C THR A 50 11.76 9.12 5.25
N ALA A 51 11.45 10.18 5.99
CA ALA A 51 10.11 10.76 5.99
C ALA A 51 9.67 11.21 4.58
N PRO A 52 10.51 11.89 3.79
CA PRO A 52 10.11 12.23 2.42
C PRO A 52 9.80 11.02 1.56
N SER A 53 10.54 9.90 1.73
CA SER A 53 10.28 8.68 0.97
C SER A 53 8.91 8.10 1.30
N VAL A 54 8.55 8.03 2.59
CA VAL A 54 7.23 7.55 2.99
C VAL A 54 6.13 8.45 2.45
N HIS A 55 6.32 9.77 2.61
CA HIS A 55 5.32 10.72 2.14
C HIS A 55 5.08 10.58 0.63
N GLN A 56 6.16 10.45 -0.14
CA GLN A 56 6.07 10.28 -1.59
C GLN A 56 5.32 8.99 -1.93
N MET A 57 5.61 7.90 -1.22
CA MET A 57 4.92 6.63 -1.46
C MET A 57 3.43 6.75 -1.14
N VAL A 58 3.09 7.39 -0.02
CA VAL A 58 1.69 7.58 0.38
C VAL A 58 0.94 8.37 -0.68
N MET A 59 1.56 9.45 -1.17
CA MET A 59 0.94 10.26 -2.23
C MET A 59 0.75 9.45 -3.51
N THR A 60 1.74 8.63 -3.85
CA THR A 60 1.65 7.78 -5.04
C THR A 60 0.53 6.76 -4.91
N LEU A 61 0.41 6.11 -3.76
CA LEU A 61 -0.64 5.13 -3.52
C LEU A 61 -2.03 5.77 -3.57
N GLU A 62 -2.16 6.96 -2.99
CA GLU A 62 -3.43 7.68 -3.02
C GLU A 62 -3.81 8.06 -4.46
N LYS A 63 -2.85 8.58 -5.21
CA LYS A 63 -3.08 8.99 -6.59
C LYS A 63 -3.47 7.80 -7.47
N ALA A 64 -2.91 6.63 -7.19
CA ALA A 64 -3.24 5.41 -7.92
C ALA A 64 -4.57 4.79 -7.53
N GLY A 65 -5.25 5.35 -6.52
CA GLY A 65 -6.54 4.83 -6.07
C GLY A 65 -6.44 3.59 -5.20
N LEU A 66 -5.27 3.32 -4.63
CA LEU A 66 -5.05 2.13 -3.80
C LEU A 66 -5.34 2.38 -2.33
N ILE A 67 -5.26 3.63 -1.91
CA ILE A 67 -5.62 4.04 -0.55
C ILE A 67 -6.38 5.35 -0.61
N SER A 68 -7.05 5.66 0.50
CA SER A 68 -7.60 6.99 0.74
C SER A 68 -7.06 7.52 2.06
N ARG A 69 -7.06 8.83 2.22
CA ARG A 69 -6.69 9.46 3.48
C ARG A 69 -7.36 10.82 3.59
N THR A 70 -7.51 11.29 4.82
CA THR A 70 -8.06 12.62 5.09
C THR A 70 -6.88 13.58 5.31
N PRO A 71 -6.71 14.60 4.45
CA PRO A 71 -5.63 15.57 4.62
C PRO A 71 -5.69 16.22 6.00
N GLY A 72 -4.53 16.34 6.65
CA GLY A 72 -4.43 16.96 7.96
C GLY A 72 -4.84 16.07 9.13
N ALA A 73 -5.37 14.89 8.87
CA ALA A 73 -5.76 13.95 9.92
C ALA A 73 -4.73 12.83 10.01
N ALA A 74 -4.14 12.65 11.19
CA ALA A 74 -3.23 11.54 11.42
C ALA A 74 -4.00 10.23 11.42
N ARG A 75 -3.33 9.15 10.98
CA ARG A 75 -3.89 7.79 11.03
C ARG A 75 -5.23 7.65 10.30
N SER A 76 -5.34 8.34 9.15
CA SER A 76 -6.57 8.32 8.35
C SER A 76 -6.46 7.45 7.10
N ILE A 77 -5.36 6.74 6.92
CA ILE A 77 -5.12 5.94 5.73
C ILE A 77 -6.03 4.70 5.75
N GLN A 78 -6.74 4.47 4.64
CA GLN A 78 -7.59 3.30 4.47
C GLN A 78 -7.29 2.64 3.14
N LEU A 79 -7.27 1.29 3.15
CA LEU A 79 -7.08 0.53 1.93
C LEU A 79 -8.34 0.58 1.06
N LEU A 80 -8.13 0.72 -0.25
CA LEU A 80 -9.19 0.65 -1.23
C LEU A 80 -9.12 -0.63 -2.06
N VAL A 81 -8.21 -1.54 -1.73
CA VAL A 81 -8.07 -2.83 -2.40
C VAL A 81 -8.41 -3.94 -1.41
N PRO A 82 -8.93 -5.07 -1.90
CA PRO A 82 -9.25 -6.18 -0.99
C PRO A 82 -7.98 -6.84 -0.47
N PRO A 83 -8.01 -7.37 0.78
CA PRO A 83 -6.82 -8.01 1.36
C PRO A 83 -6.29 -9.18 0.55
N GLU A 84 -7.15 -9.84 -0.21
CA GLU A 84 -6.79 -11.03 -0.98
C GLU A 84 -5.73 -10.76 -2.05
N VAL A 85 -5.64 -9.51 -2.53
CA VAL A 85 -4.66 -9.18 -3.57
C VAL A 85 -3.33 -8.72 -3.01
N LEU A 86 -3.20 -8.61 -1.69
CA LEU A 86 -1.99 -8.11 -1.05
C LEU A 86 -0.94 -9.22 -0.93
N PRO A 87 0.36 -8.87 -1.11
CA PRO A 87 1.42 -9.85 -0.88
C PRO A 87 1.61 -10.12 0.61
N ILE A 88 2.37 -11.15 0.90
CA ILE A 88 2.79 -11.41 2.28
C ILE A 88 3.77 -10.32 2.70
N LEU A 89 3.52 -9.73 3.86
CA LEU A 89 4.41 -8.71 4.40
C LEU A 89 5.74 -9.34 4.80
N ARG A 90 6.82 -8.80 4.25
CA ARG A 90 8.16 -9.25 4.56
C ARG A 90 8.80 -8.49 5.69
#